data_c04a406a1828d19618fb3b80b54a7ae8
#
_entry.id   c04a406a1828d19618fb3b80b54a7ae8
#
_cell.length_a   1.000
_cell.length_b   1.000
_cell.length_c   1.000
_cell.angle_alpha   90.00
_cell.angle_beta   90.00
_cell.angle_gamma   90.00
#
_symmetry.space_group_name_H-M   'P 1'
#
loop_
_entity.id
_entity.type
_entity.pdbx_description
1 polymer ?
#
loop_
_entity_poly.entity_id
_entity_poly.type
_entity_poly.pdbx_seq_one_letter_code
_entity_poly.pdbx_strand_id
1 'polypeptide(L)'
;MLQKFLPILALPLLVGCTATFTNLTPQQQSRNANNMYPVEVALASRQQTMRWDSIRPQIVVGDQFYSMRPTLMMTNRWEGMVPVAPGANVVHYRYKFDYNYNALGSPRSDSALSPEYTLRILEK
;
A
#
# COMPACT_ATOMS: atom_id res chain seq x y z
N MET A 1 -1.24 -20.25 34.37
CA MET A 1 -1.36 -19.95 33.79
C MET A 1 -1.20 -19.73 32.78
N LEU A 2 -1.16 -19.81 32.28
CA LEU A 2 -1.08 -19.43 31.35
C LEU A 2 -1.56 -19.30 30.50
N GLN A 3 -1.75 -19.37 30.21
CA GLN A 3 -2.18 -19.12 29.37
C GLN A 3 -2.33 -18.30 28.79
N LYS A 4 -2.34 -17.99 28.65
CA LYS A 4 -2.50 -17.10 28.07
C LYS A 4 -2.05 -16.79 26.97
N PHE A 5 -1.88 -17.00 26.46
CA PHE A 5 -1.53 -16.73 25.48
C PHE A 5 -1.65 -16.76 24.52
N LEU A 6 -1.38 -16.56 24.33
CA LEU A 6 -1.31 -16.77 23.46
C LEU A 6 -2.04 -16.86 22.31
N PRO A 7 -2.58 -17.28 21.96
CA PRO A 7 -3.51 -17.55 20.93
C PRO A 7 -4.02 -16.35 20.23
N ILE A 8 -3.97 -15.37 20.87
CA ILE A 8 -4.42 -14.16 20.38
C ILE A 8 -3.81 -13.76 19.12
N LEU A 9 -2.64 -14.17 18.94
CA LEU A 9 -1.89 -13.81 17.80
C LEU A 9 -2.47 -14.26 16.53
N ALA A 10 -3.07 -15.39 16.55
CA ALA A 10 -3.57 -15.96 15.33
C ALA A 10 -4.71 -15.16 14.76
N LEU A 11 -5.46 -14.53 15.58
CA LEU A 11 -6.63 -13.83 15.12
C LEU A 11 -6.35 -12.74 14.12
N PRO A 12 -5.42 -11.86 14.39
CA PRO A 12 -5.16 -10.79 13.43
C PRO A 12 -4.71 -11.32 12.10
N LEU A 13 -4.14 -12.46 12.11
CA LEU A 13 -3.63 -13.02 10.88
C LEU A 13 -4.71 -13.39 9.91
N LEU A 14 -5.89 -13.65 10.41
CA LEU A 14 -6.97 -14.05 9.54
C LEU A 14 -7.58 -12.87 8.82
N VAL A 15 -7.40 -11.70 9.37
CA VAL A 15 -7.95 -10.50 8.80
C VAL A 15 -7.07 -10.07 7.65
N GLY A 16 -7.65 -9.68 6.56
CA GLY A 16 -6.89 -9.15 5.45
C GLY A 16 -6.20 -10.18 4.60
N CYS A 17 -6.56 -11.45 4.78
CA CYS A 17 -5.94 -12.48 3.98
C CYS A 17 -6.35 -12.45 2.53
N THR A 18 -7.34 -11.63 2.16
CA THR A 18 -7.77 -11.55 0.78
C THR A 18 -6.86 -10.70 -0.07
N ALA A 19 -6.09 -9.80 0.53
CA ALA A 19 -5.22 -8.91 -0.25
C ALA A 19 -3.86 -8.83 0.41
N THR A 20 -2.83 -8.95 -0.40
CA THR A 20 -1.45 -8.87 0.06
C THR A 20 -0.69 -7.85 -0.76
N PHE A 21 -0.09 -6.89 -0.07
CA PHE A 21 0.75 -5.89 -0.70
C PHE A 21 2.20 -6.34 -0.66
N THR A 22 2.91 -6.14 -1.77
CA THR A 22 4.36 -6.31 -1.81
C THR A 22 4.96 -4.96 -2.17
N ASN A 23 5.70 -4.37 -1.25
CA ASN A 23 6.33 -3.09 -1.51
C ASN A 23 7.57 -3.31 -2.36
N LEU A 24 7.56 -2.73 -3.55
CA LEU A 24 8.64 -2.87 -4.51
C LEU A 24 9.60 -1.68 -4.47
N THR A 25 9.41 -0.80 -3.51
CA THR A 25 10.18 0.43 -3.39
C THR A 25 11.47 0.17 -2.64
N PRO A 26 12.62 0.68 -3.12
CA PRO A 26 13.85 0.60 -2.34
C PRO A 26 13.68 1.34 -1.02
N GLN A 27 14.25 0.79 0.04
CA GLN A 27 14.14 1.42 1.35
C GLN A 27 14.95 2.70 1.47
N GLN A 28 15.91 2.90 0.58
CA GLN A 28 16.78 4.07 0.59
C GLN A 28 16.84 4.63 -0.81
N GLN A 29 16.75 5.95 -0.90
CA GLN A 29 16.89 6.64 -2.17
C GLN A 29 17.74 7.89 -1.94
N SER A 30 18.49 8.28 -2.95
CA SER A 30 19.33 9.46 -2.85
C SER A 30 18.51 10.73 -3.01
N ARG A 31 18.89 11.75 -2.26
CA ARG A 31 18.24 13.06 -2.35
C ARG A 31 18.25 13.55 -3.78
N ASN A 32 17.11 13.99 -4.28
CA ASN A 32 17.03 14.53 -5.63
C ASN A 32 16.58 15.98 -5.59
N ALA A 33 16.61 16.64 -6.74
CA ALA A 33 16.38 18.08 -6.81
C ALA A 33 14.93 18.47 -6.60
N ASN A 34 13.99 17.61 -6.95
CA ASN A 34 12.57 17.97 -6.87
C ASN A 34 11.88 17.43 -5.62
N ASN A 35 12.61 16.71 -4.77
CA ASN A 35 12.07 16.17 -3.51
C ASN A 35 10.84 15.30 -3.71
N MET A 36 10.76 14.60 -4.82
CA MET A 36 9.70 13.64 -5.11
C MET A 36 10.35 12.29 -5.33
N TYR A 37 9.85 11.27 -4.65
CA TYR A 37 10.50 9.96 -4.64
C TYR A 37 9.53 8.88 -5.11
N PRO A 38 9.95 8.06 -6.08
CA PRO A 38 9.06 7.04 -6.63
C PRO A 38 8.85 5.90 -5.66
N VAL A 39 7.63 5.43 -5.60
CA VAL A 39 7.28 4.22 -4.87
C VAL A 39 6.45 3.34 -5.79
N GLU A 40 6.53 2.04 -5.57
CA GLU A 40 5.83 1.06 -6.38
C GLU A 40 5.36 -0.08 -5.51
N VAL A 41 4.19 -0.63 -5.81
CA VAL A 41 3.60 -1.71 -5.05
C VAL A 41 2.95 -2.72 -5.98
N ALA A 42 3.01 -3.98 -5.59
CA ALA A 42 2.25 -5.03 -6.24
C ALA A 42 1.16 -5.51 -5.29
N LEU A 43 0.03 -5.89 -5.87
CA LEU A 43 -1.09 -6.43 -5.10
C LEU A 43 -1.40 -7.83 -5.57
N ALA A 44 -1.60 -8.73 -4.61
CA ALA A 44 -2.14 -10.06 -4.86
C ALA A 44 -3.43 -10.19 -4.07
N SER A 45 -4.43 -10.84 -4.64
CA SER A 45 -5.71 -11.01 -3.97
C SER A 45 -6.27 -12.38 -4.29
N ARG A 46 -6.85 -13.00 -3.26
CA ARG A 46 -7.58 -14.25 -3.45
C ARG A 46 -9.06 -14.01 -3.72
N GLN A 47 -9.50 -12.78 -3.63
CA GLN A 47 -10.91 -12.47 -3.80
C GLN A 47 -11.22 -12.45 -5.29
N GLN A 48 -11.88 -13.49 -5.76
CA GLN A 48 -12.17 -13.63 -7.19
C GLN A 48 -13.22 -12.65 -7.67
N THR A 49 -14.02 -12.12 -6.75
CA THR A 49 -15.06 -11.16 -7.10
C THR A 49 -14.55 -9.74 -7.19
N MET A 50 -13.28 -9.50 -6.87
CA MET A 50 -12.70 -8.16 -6.96
C MET A 50 -12.68 -7.70 -8.42
N ARG A 51 -13.10 -6.47 -8.62
CA ARG A 51 -13.06 -5.87 -9.94
C ARG A 51 -11.77 -5.06 -10.07
N TRP A 52 -10.81 -5.63 -10.77
CA TRP A 52 -9.47 -5.02 -10.87
C TRP A 52 -9.50 -3.66 -11.54
N ASP A 53 -10.44 -3.46 -12.47
CA ASP A 53 -10.57 -2.17 -13.14
C ASP A 53 -11.17 -1.08 -12.26
N SER A 54 -11.66 -1.44 -11.09
CA SER A 54 -12.23 -0.47 -10.15
C SER A 54 -11.23 0.00 -9.10
N ILE A 55 -10.02 -0.53 -9.11
CA ILE A 55 -9.03 -0.20 -8.08
C ILE A 55 -8.64 1.28 -8.17
N ARG A 56 -8.69 1.94 -7.02
CA ARG A 56 -8.27 3.33 -6.87
C ARG A 56 -7.14 3.36 -5.87
N PRO A 57 -5.89 3.27 -6.35
CA PRO A 57 -4.74 3.14 -5.46
C PRO A 57 -4.26 4.51 -4.98
N GLN A 58 -3.87 4.56 -3.72
CA GLN A 58 -3.35 5.78 -3.11
C GLN A 58 -2.17 5.47 -2.21
N ILE A 59 -1.26 6.43 -2.10
CA ILE A 59 -0.20 6.42 -1.11
C ILE A 59 -0.66 7.32 0.03
N VAL A 60 -0.53 6.85 1.25
CA VAL A 60 -0.93 7.62 2.44
C VAL A 60 0.31 8.01 3.20
N VAL A 61 0.49 9.31 3.40
CA VAL A 61 1.59 9.86 4.19
C VAL A 61 0.95 10.78 5.23
N GLY A 62 0.93 10.34 6.50
CA GLY A 62 0.22 11.07 7.53
C GLY A 62 -1.26 11.14 7.20
N ASP A 63 -1.76 12.34 7.00
CA ASP A 63 -3.16 12.54 6.63
C ASP A 63 -3.30 12.98 5.16
N GLN A 64 -2.24 12.84 4.36
CA GLN A 64 -2.26 13.20 2.95
C GLN A 64 -2.37 11.95 2.11
N PHE A 65 -3.09 12.06 0.98
CA PHE A 65 -3.30 10.96 0.05
C PHE A 65 -2.81 11.38 -1.33
N TYR A 66 -2.03 10.49 -1.95
CA TYR A 66 -1.48 10.75 -3.29
C TYR A 66 -1.89 9.62 -4.21
N SER A 67 -2.46 9.97 -5.35
CA SER A 67 -2.92 8.97 -6.30
C SER A 67 -1.77 8.24 -6.96
N MET A 68 -1.99 6.98 -7.29
CA MET A 68 -1.05 6.16 -8.03
C MET A 68 -1.62 5.84 -9.40
N ARG A 69 -0.76 5.41 -10.28
CA ARG A 69 -1.15 4.99 -11.62
C ARG A 69 -0.67 3.56 -11.87
N PRO A 70 -1.31 2.83 -12.77
CA PRO A 70 -0.84 1.49 -13.11
C PRO A 70 0.56 1.56 -13.72
N THR A 71 1.39 0.60 -13.34
CA THR A 71 2.71 0.47 -13.96
C THR A 71 2.53 -0.06 -15.37
N LEU A 72 3.20 0.55 -16.31
CA LEU A 72 3.05 0.22 -17.72
C LEU A 72 3.31 -1.26 -17.96
N MET A 73 2.41 -1.89 -18.69
CA MET A 73 2.47 -3.30 -19.08
C MET A 73 2.38 -4.31 -17.94
N MET A 74 2.04 -3.85 -16.74
CA MET A 74 1.82 -4.73 -15.60
C MET A 74 0.35 -4.68 -15.22
N THR A 75 -0.18 -5.80 -14.77
CA THR A 75 -1.61 -5.86 -14.43
C THR A 75 -1.87 -5.71 -12.93
N ASN A 76 -0.85 -5.88 -12.11
CA ASN A 76 -1.03 -5.88 -10.67
C ASN A 76 -0.03 -4.97 -9.96
N ARG A 77 0.50 -3.97 -10.65
CA ARG A 77 1.45 -3.03 -10.07
C ARG A 77 1.01 -1.60 -10.28
N TRP A 78 1.32 -0.77 -9.32
CA TRP A 78 1.00 0.65 -9.37
C TRP A 78 2.19 1.43 -8.85
N GLU A 79 2.35 2.63 -9.35
CA GLU A 79 3.47 3.49 -8.99
C GLU A 79 2.98 4.89 -8.73
N GLY A 80 3.74 5.64 -7.95
CA GLY A 80 3.45 7.01 -7.65
C GLY A 80 4.65 7.70 -7.05
N MET A 81 4.45 8.96 -6.66
CA MET A 81 5.53 9.77 -6.11
C MET A 81 5.14 10.24 -4.73
N VAL A 82 6.10 10.24 -3.82
CA VAL A 82 5.92 10.75 -2.46
C VAL A 82 6.75 12.00 -2.31
N PRO A 83 6.14 13.14 -1.96
CA PRO A 83 6.91 14.34 -1.68
C PRO A 83 7.54 14.23 -0.29
N VAL A 84 8.78 14.69 -0.19
CA VAL A 84 9.51 14.71 1.08
C VAL A 84 10.06 16.11 1.27
N ALA A 85 9.80 16.69 2.43
CA ALA A 85 10.27 18.04 2.72
C ALA A 85 11.79 18.13 2.62
N PRO A 86 12.34 19.26 2.17
CA PRO A 86 13.77 19.36 1.96
C PRO A 86 14.63 19.06 3.19
N GLY A 87 14.14 19.33 4.37
CA GLY A 87 14.90 19.05 5.59
C GLY A 87 14.66 17.66 6.17
N ALA A 88 13.76 16.88 5.61
CA ALA A 88 13.43 15.58 6.13
C ALA A 88 14.27 14.52 5.42
N ASN A 89 14.67 13.49 6.15
CA ASN A 89 15.39 12.39 5.55
C ASN A 89 14.76 11.02 5.83
N VAL A 90 13.57 11.03 6.42
CA VAL A 90 12.78 9.81 6.65
C VAL A 90 11.34 10.15 6.42
N VAL A 91 10.63 9.27 5.74
CA VAL A 91 9.18 9.41 5.58
C VAL A 91 8.55 8.03 5.75
N HIS A 92 7.41 8.00 6.42
CA HIS A 92 6.62 6.79 6.61
C HIS A 92 5.41 6.87 5.72
N TYR A 93 5.10 5.77 5.05
CA TYR A 93 3.99 5.74 4.11
C TYR A 93 3.36 4.36 4.09
N ARG A 94 2.15 4.31 3.57
CA ARG A 94 1.45 3.05 3.34
C ARG A 94 0.59 3.18 2.11
N TYR A 95 0.04 2.08 1.65
CA TYR A 95 -0.83 2.06 0.49
C TYR A 95 -2.26 1.82 0.93
N LYS A 96 -3.18 2.49 0.28
CA LYS A 96 -4.60 2.29 0.51
C LYS A 96 -5.27 2.10 -0.85
N PHE A 97 -5.87 0.94 -1.03
CA PHE A 97 -6.52 0.60 -2.28
C PHE A 97 -8.02 0.46 -2.02
N ASP A 98 -8.79 1.33 -2.62
CA ASP A 98 -10.24 1.22 -2.63
C ASP A 98 -10.64 0.49 -3.90
N TYR A 99 -11.62 -0.38 -3.80
CA TYR A 99 -12.02 -1.17 -4.94
C TYR A 99 -13.47 -1.63 -4.79
N ASN A 100 -14.05 -2.04 -5.90
CA ASN A 100 -15.37 -2.65 -5.90
C ASN A 100 -15.23 -4.14 -6.12
N TYR A 101 -16.19 -4.88 -5.60
CA TYR A 101 -16.26 -6.31 -5.84
C TYR A 101 -17.70 -6.69 -6.10
N ASN A 102 -17.90 -7.79 -6.82
CA ASN A 102 -19.22 -8.27 -7.12
C ASN A 102 -19.76 -9.03 -5.93
N ALA A 103 -20.94 -8.63 -5.48
CA ALA A 103 -21.62 -9.30 -4.38
C ALA A 103 -22.99 -9.73 -4.88
N LEU A 104 -23.60 -10.61 -4.13
CA LEU A 104 -24.91 -11.09 -4.48
C LEU A 104 -25.85 -9.91 -4.53
N GLY A 105 -26.43 -9.68 -5.69
CA GLY A 105 -27.43 -8.62 -5.87
C GLY A 105 -26.89 -7.29 -6.33
N SER A 106 -25.68 -6.90 -5.96
CA SER A 106 -25.14 -5.63 -6.38
C SER A 106 -23.67 -5.52 -6.07
N PRO A 107 -22.93 -4.64 -6.75
CA PRO A 107 -21.54 -4.38 -6.42
C PRO A 107 -21.42 -3.73 -5.07
N ARG A 108 -20.32 -3.98 -4.39
CA ARG A 108 -20.00 -3.37 -3.11
C ARG A 108 -18.59 -2.80 -3.14
N SER A 109 -18.32 -1.91 -2.21
CA SER A 109 -17.02 -1.28 -2.08
C SER A 109 -16.30 -1.77 -0.84
N ASP A 110 -14.98 -1.83 -0.92
CA ASP A 110 -14.15 -2.19 0.20
C ASP A 110 -12.80 -1.50 0.05
N SER A 111 -11.98 -1.60 1.07
CA SER A 111 -10.65 -1.00 1.07
C SER A 111 -9.65 -1.97 1.65
N ALA A 112 -8.43 -1.91 1.14
CA ALA A 112 -7.31 -2.64 1.70
C ALA A 112 -6.23 -1.64 2.08
N LEU A 113 -5.64 -1.83 3.25
CA LEU A 113 -4.62 -0.93 3.77
C LEU A 113 -3.37 -1.75 4.07
N SER A 114 -2.24 -1.32 3.53
CA SER A 114 -0.97 -2.02 3.74
C SER A 114 -0.38 -1.71 5.10
N PRO A 115 0.64 -2.47 5.53
CA PRO A 115 1.45 -2.04 6.64
C PRO A 115 2.16 -0.73 6.32
N GLU A 116 2.72 -0.11 7.35
CA GLU A 116 3.49 1.10 7.16
C GLU A 116 4.91 0.76 6.76
N TYR A 117 5.43 1.50 5.80
CA TYR A 117 6.80 1.34 5.30
C TYR A 117 7.58 2.62 5.57
N THR A 118 8.89 2.51 5.56
CA THR A 118 9.78 3.63 5.80
C THR A 118 10.70 3.82 4.61
N LEU A 119 10.79 5.06 4.15
CA LEU A 119 11.73 5.45 3.10
C LEU A 119 12.77 6.38 3.72
N ARG A 120 14.04 6.07 3.52
CA ARG A 120 15.15 6.91 3.97
C ARG A 120 15.75 7.63 2.79
N ILE A 121 15.98 8.92 2.96
CA ILE A 121 16.59 9.76 1.94
C ILE A 121 18.04 9.97 2.32
N LEU A 122 18.92 9.54 1.44
CA LEU A 122 20.36 9.63 1.68
C LEU A 122 20.90 10.91 1.07
N GLU A 123 21.64 11.65 1.88
CA GLU A 123 22.29 12.85 1.39
C GLU A 123 23.53 12.47 0.59
N LYS A 124 23.90 13.33 -0.30
CA LYS A 124 25.07 13.07 -1.14
C LYS A 124 26.30 13.73 -0.64
#